data_cb277d0efaf87d913520ee05822102a7
#
_entry.id   cb277d0efaf87d913520ee05822102a7
#
_cell.length_a   1.000
_cell.length_b   1.000
_cell.length_c   1.000
_cell.angle_alpha   90.00
_cell.angle_beta   90.00
_cell.angle_gamma   90.00
#
_symmetry.space_group_name_H-M   'P 1'
#
loop_
_entity.id
_entity.type
_entity.pdbx_description
1 polymer ?
#
loop_
_entity_poly.entity_id
_entity_poly.type
_entity_poly.pdbx_seq_one_letter_code
_entity_poly.pdbx_strand_id
1 'polypeptide(L)'
;MRRRTKRMRKNDDAEFIRDTFYLSLKPKELLPIDEWVDGGNIMLPSNTAEPGTYSLERTPYQRGILRALSPDDPTQVVIICCGSQLGKTTIELCTMNYSISENPSPIAFAFPMMATSRTS
;
A
#
# COMPACT_ATOMS: atom_id res chain seq x y z
N MET A 1 -40.46 30.31 -31.54
CA MET A 1 -39.71 29.15 -31.05
C MET A 1 -39.61 29.20 -29.51
N ARG A 2 -40.46 28.48 -28.82
CA ARG A 2 -40.39 28.39 -27.33
C ARG A 2 -39.32 27.40 -26.96
N ARG A 3 -38.20 27.86 -26.39
CA ARG A 3 -37.20 27.00 -25.72
C ARG A 3 -37.90 26.34 -24.52
N ARG A 4 -38.17 25.04 -24.62
CA ARG A 4 -38.53 24.22 -23.46
C ARG A 4 -37.29 24.08 -22.60
N THR A 5 -37.20 24.90 -21.56
CA THR A 5 -36.29 24.68 -20.44
C THR A 5 -36.70 23.37 -19.79
N LYS A 6 -35.94 22.31 -19.98
CA LYS A 6 -36.13 21.01 -19.32
C LYS A 6 -35.94 21.26 -17.82
N ARG A 7 -37.04 21.37 -17.10
CA ARG A 7 -37.03 21.48 -15.64
C ARG A 7 -36.42 20.18 -15.12
N MET A 8 -35.12 20.18 -14.80
CA MET A 8 -34.45 19.05 -14.14
C MET A 8 -35.27 18.73 -12.89
N ARG A 9 -35.70 17.49 -12.78
CA ARG A 9 -36.48 17.02 -11.63
C ARG A 9 -35.59 17.09 -10.41
N LYS A 10 -36.01 17.84 -9.41
CA LYS A 10 -35.33 18.04 -8.13
C LYS A 10 -35.04 16.73 -7.40
N ASN A 11 -35.75 15.64 -7.76
CA ASN A 11 -35.55 14.31 -7.22
C ASN A 11 -34.30 13.60 -7.81
N ASP A 12 -33.97 13.84 -9.08
CA ASP A 12 -32.84 13.19 -9.73
C ASP A 12 -31.49 13.70 -9.16
N ASP A 13 -31.44 14.98 -8.78
CA ASP A 13 -30.26 15.58 -8.15
C ASP A 13 -30.07 15.06 -6.72
N ALA A 14 -31.16 14.86 -5.96
CA ALA A 14 -31.11 14.34 -4.61
C ALA A 14 -30.66 12.86 -4.58
N GLU A 15 -31.10 12.05 -5.54
CA GLU A 15 -30.66 10.66 -5.70
C GLU A 15 -29.18 10.60 -6.09
N PHE A 16 -28.75 11.43 -7.04
CA PHE A 16 -27.35 11.50 -7.45
C PHE A 16 -26.43 11.88 -6.29
N ILE A 17 -26.78 12.88 -5.51
CA ILE A 17 -26.02 13.30 -4.32
C ILE A 17 -25.96 12.18 -3.28
N ARG A 18 -27.08 11.51 -3.05
CA ARG A 18 -27.16 10.39 -2.10
C ARG A 18 -26.27 9.23 -2.53
N ASP A 19 -26.35 8.81 -3.79
CA ASP A 19 -25.55 7.71 -4.34
C ASP A 19 -24.06 8.05 -4.32
N THR A 20 -23.69 9.27 -4.67
CA THR A 20 -22.29 9.75 -4.59
C THR A 20 -21.80 9.76 -3.15
N PHE A 21 -22.63 10.17 -2.20
CA PHE A 21 -22.30 10.18 -0.78
C PHE A 21 -22.09 8.76 -0.23
N TYR A 22 -22.99 7.82 -0.56
CA TYR A 22 -22.83 6.41 -0.17
C TYR A 22 -21.61 5.76 -0.77
N LEU A 23 -21.28 6.02 -2.04
CA LEU A 23 -20.06 5.54 -2.68
C LEU A 23 -18.81 6.11 -2.02
N SER A 24 -18.84 7.36 -1.54
CA SER A 24 -17.75 7.99 -0.81
C SER A 24 -17.53 7.40 0.58
N LEU A 25 -18.61 6.95 1.23
CA LEU A 25 -18.58 6.34 2.56
C LEU A 25 -18.28 4.84 2.52
N LYS A 26 -18.42 4.19 1.36
CA LYS A 26 -18.11 2.78 1.21
C LYS A 26 -16.63 2.58 1.48
N PRO A 27 -16.24 1.72 2.46
CA PRO A 27 -14.85 1.43 2.71
C PRO A 27 -14.19 0.90 1.44
N LYS A 28 -13.04 1.44 1.09
CA LYS A 28 -12.25 0.93 -0.02
C LYS A 28 -11.84 -0.51 0.29
N GLU A 29 -12.13 -1.43 -0.62
CA GLU A 29 -11.59 -2.77 -0.52
C GLU A 29 -10.08 -2.70 -0.67
N LEU A 30 -9.37 -3.11 0.38
CA LEU A 30 -7.92 -3.12 0.40
C LEU A 30 -7.43 -4.41 -0.24
N LEU A 31 -6.60 -4.29 -1.27
CA LEU A 31 -5.88 -5.43 -1.82
C LEU A 31 -4.82 -5.91 -0.81
N PRO A 32 -4.51 -7.20 -0.75
CA PRO A 32 -3.34 -7.69 -0.04
C PRO A 32 -2.06 -7.01 -0.55
N ILE A 33 -1.07 -6.85 0.32
CA ILE A 33 0.16 -6.13 -0.04
C ILE A 33 0.88 -6.79 -1.21
N ASP A 34 0.89 -8.11 -1.27
CA ASP A 34 1.51 -8.86 -2.37
C ASP A 34 0.86 -8.56 -3.73
N GLU A 35 -0.46 -8.51 -3.79
CA GLU A 35 -1.19 -8.17 -5.02
C GLU A 35 -1.01 -6.69 -5.40
N TRP A 36 -0.98 -5.81 -4.41
CA TRP A 36 -0.74 -4.40 -4.63
C TRP A 36 0.66 -4.12 -5.19
N VAL A 37 1.68 -4.83 -4.70
CA VAL A 37 3.06 -4.75 -5.21
C VAL A 37 3.15 -5.28 -6.63
N ASP A 38 2.52 -6.41 -6.94
CA ASP A 38 2.49 -6.97 -8.30
C ASP A 38 1.74 -6.06 -9.30
N GLY A 39 0.89 -5.17 -8.82
CA GLY A 39 0.25 -4.14 -9.62
C GLY A 39 1.19 -3.04 -10.14
N GLY A 40 2.49 -3.10 -9.86
CA GLY A 40 3.49 -2.15 -10.33
C GLY A 40 3.55 -0.85 -9.54
N ASN A 41 3.08 -0.84 -8.31
CA ASN A 41 3.01 0.35 -7.46
C ASN A 41 4.36 0.72 -6.82
N ILE A 42 5.35 -0.15 -6.88
CA ILE A 42 6.68 0.07 -6.34
C ILE A 42 7.71 0.19 -7.46
N MET A 43 8.42 1.30 -7.47
CA MET A 43 9.57 1.52 -8.34
C MET A 43 10.85 1.56 -7.53
N LEU A 44 11.81 0.75 -7.92
CA LEU A 44 13.14 0.75 -7.34
C LEU A 44 14.04 1.79 -8.03
N PRO A 45 14.80 2.57 -7.26
CA PRO A 45 15.69 3.58 -7.81
C PRO A 45 16.82 2.98 -8.63
N SER A 46 17.44 3.80 -9.49
CA SER A 46 18.48 3.39 -10.43
C SER A 46 19.80 2.89 -9.77
N ASN A 47 19.97 3.16 -8.48
CA ASN A 47 21.12 2.73 -7.71
C ASN A 47 20.95 1.35 -7.05
N THR A 48 19.83 0.67 -7.31
CA THR A 48 19.60 -0.71 -6.84
C THR A 48 20.14 -1.72 -7.86
N ALA A 49 20.31 -2.96 -7.41
CA ALA A 49 20.78 -4.04 -8.28
C ALA A 49 19.83 -4.30 -9.47
N GLU A 50 18.56 -4.06 -9.28
CA GLU A 50 17.51 -4.20 -10.31
C GLU A 50 16.58 -2.98 -10.28
N PRO A 51 16.92 -1.90 -11.00
CA PRO A 51 16.08 -0.71 -11.07
C PRO A 51 14.81 -0.95 -11.90
N GLY A 52 13.78 -0.19 -11.60
CA GLY A 52 12.51 -0.25 -12.30
C GLY A 52 11.38 -0.77 -11.45
N THR A 53 10.31 -1.25 -12.10
CA THR A 53 9.15 -1.77 -11.40
C THR A 53 9.49 -3.05 -10.64
N TYR A 54 9.21 -3.05 -9.36
CA TYR A 54 9.43 -4.22 -8.50
C TYR A 54 8.38 -5.29 -8.79
N SER A 55 8.82 -6.54 -8.93
CA SER A 55 7.95 -7.69 -9.18
C SER A 55 8.32 -8.84 -8.25
N LEU A 56 7.29 -9.45 -7.65
CA LEU A 56 7.45 -10.62 -6.79
C LEU A 56 7.74 -11.91 -7.55
N GLU A 57 7.67 -11.90 -8.87
CA GLU A 57 8.06 -13.06 -9.69
C GLU A 57 9.54 -13.41 -9.53
N ARG A 58 10.37 -12.40 -9.29
CA ARG A 58 11.82 -12.57 -9.08
C ARG A 58 12.17 -13.02 -7.66
N THR A 59 11.30 -12.72 -6.71
CA THR A 59 11.47 -13.02 -5.29
C THR A 59 10.22 -13.66 -4.70
N PRO A 60 9.84 -14.85 -5.17
CA PRO A 60 8.55 -15.47 -4.78
C PRO A 60 8.45 -15.77 -3.28
N TYR A 61 9.56 -15.95 -2.58
CA TYR A 61 9.60 -16.16 -1.14
C TYR A 61 9.09 -14.94 -0.33
N GLN A 62 9.16 -13.74 -0.90
CA GLN A 62 8.67 -12.52 -0.24
C GLN A 62 7.14 -12.40 -0.29
N ARG A 63 6.49 -13.09 -1.21
CA ARG A 63 5.03 -13.05 -1.35
C ARG A 63 4.30 -13.48 -0.08
N GLY A 64 4.72 -14.59 0.51
CA GLY A 64 4.13 -15.07 1.77
C GLY A 64 4.31 -14.10 2.93
N ILE A 65 5.46 -13.43 3.01
CA ILE A 65 5.76 -12.44 4.04
C ILE A 65 4.86 -11.21 3.87
N LEU A 66 4.77 -10.67 2.67
CA LEU A 66 3.93 -9.51 2.37
C LEU A 66 2.45 -9.81 2.59
N ARG A 67 2.01 -11.03 2.30
CA ARG A 67 0.65 -11.45 2.57
C ARG A 67 0.34 -11.53 4.06
N ALA A 68 1.27 -12.04 4.86
CA ALA A 68 1.13 -12.06 6.32
C ALA A 68 1.14 -10.65 6.95
N LEU A 69 1.74 -9.67 6.29
CA LEU A 69 1.75 -8.26 6.70
C LEU A 69 0.51 -7.50 6.23
N SER A 70 -0.35 -8.10 5.42
CA SER A 70 -1.56 -7.46 4.89
C SER A 70 -2.59 -7.23 5.99
N PRO A 71 -3.40 -6.14 5.92
CA PRO A 71 -4.32 -5.78 7.00
C PRO A 71 -5.49 -6.74 7.18
N ASP A 72 -5.83 -7.54 6.19
CA ASP A 72 -6.87 -8.57 6.21
C ASP A 72 -6.39 -9.91 6.78
N ASP A 73 -5.08 -10.09 6.93
CA ASP A 73 -4.50 -11.28 7.55
C ASP A 73 -4.55 -11.17 9.09
N PRO A 74 -4.96 -12.22 9.81
CA PRO A 74 -5.04 -12.21 11.28
C PRO A 74 -3.68 -12.21 11.99
N THR A 75 -2.59 -12.28 11.23
CA THR A 75 -1.22 -12.31 11.79
C THR A 75 -0.90 -10.99 12.48
N GLN A 76 -0.53 -11.05 13.75
CA GLN A 76 -0.18 -9.89 14.57
C GLN A 76 1.31 -9.61 14.62
N VAL A 77 2.14 -10.63 14.47
CA VAL A 77 3.59 -10.54 14.55
C VAL A 77 4.22 -11.34 13.43
N VAL A 78 5.12 -10.70 12.68
CA VAL A 78 5.92 -11.35 11.65
C VAL A 78 7.38 -11.20 12.00
N ILE A 79 8.11 -12.31 12.12
CA ILE A 79 9.54 -12.34 12.40
C ILE A 79 10.26 -12.85 11.16
N ILE A 80 11.15 -12.02 10.61
CA ILE A 80 11.89 -12.33 9.39
C ILE A 80 13.34 -12.60 9.75
N CYS A 81 13.74 -13.87 9.69
CA CYS A 81 15.12 -14.31 9.88
C CYS A 81 15.70 -14.72 8.51
N CYS A 82 16.52 -13.89 7.95
CA CYS A 82 17.19 -14.18 6.67
C CYS A 82 18.59 -13.56 6.63
N GLY A 83 19.42 -14.05 5.71
CA GLY A 83 20.76 -13.54 5.49
C GLY A 83 20.80 -12.07 5.09
N SER A 84 21.99 -11.52 5.00
CA SER A 84 22.18 -10.16 4.49
C SER A 84 21.81 -10.09 3.00
N GLN A 85 21.33 -8.92 2.55
CA GLN A 85 20.99 -8.62 1.15
C GLN A 85 19.87 -9.50 0.53
N LEU A 86 18.99 -10.08 1.34
CA LEU A 86 17.82 -10.82 0.87
C LEU A 86 16.55 -9.98 0.77
N GLY A 87 16.68 -8.66 0.67
CA GLY A 87 15.56 -7.77 0.41
C GLY A 87 14.69 -7.44 1.63
N LYS A 88 15.22 -7.56 2.86
CA LYS A 88 14.48 -7.15 4.08
C LYS A 88 14.00 -5.71 4.01
N THR A 89 14.88 -4.80 3.65
CA THR A 89 14.55 -3.38 3.48
C THR A 89 13.49 -3.15 2.40
N THR A 90 13.51 -3.96 1.34
CA THR A 90 12.50 -3.87 0.28
C THR A 90 11.11 -4.27 0.80
N ILE A 91 11.02 -5.31 1.64
CA ILE A 91 9.77 -5.71 2.29
C ILE A 91 9.24 -4.59 3.19
N GLU A 92 10.11 -3.98 3.99
CA GLU A 92 9.76 -2.85 4.85
C GLU A 92 9.26 -1.65 4.03
N LEU A 93 9.96 -1.30 2.95
CA LEU A 93 9.55 -0.23 2.05
C LEU A 93 8.21 -0.51 1.36
N CYS A 94 7.97 -1.74 0.91
CA CYS A 94 6.70 -2.13 0.32
C CYS A 94 5.55 -1.97 1.31
N THR A 95 5.74 -2.44 2.53
CA THR A 95 4.75 -2.35 3.60
C THR A 95 4.46 -0.90 3.99
N MET A 96 5.51 -0.08 4.10
CA MET A 96 5.39 1.33 4.42
C MET A 96 4.64 2.10 3.33
N ASN A 97 5.03 1.93 2.07
CA ASN A 97 4.39 2.59 0.94
C ASN A 97 2.92 2.19 0.81
N TYR A 98 2.62 0.91 1.00
CA TYR A 98 1.24 0.43 1.03
C TYR A 98 0.42 1.11 2.13
N SER A 99 0.95 1.17 3.34
CA SER A 99 0.27 1.80 4.47
C SER A 99 0.03 3.30 4.24
N ILE A 100 0.97 4.00 3.62
CA ILE A 100 0.81 5.42 3.30
C ILE A 100 -0.24 5.63 2.21
N SER A 101 -0.24 4.78 1.18
CA SER A 101 -1.08 4.94 -0.01
C SER A 101 -2.50 4.41 0.17
N GLU A 102 -2.64 3.23 0.73
CA GLU A 102 -3.88 2.48 0.72
C GLU A 102 -4.59 2.44 2.08
N ASN A 103 -3.82 2.31 3.15
CA ASN A 103 -4.35 2.15 4.51
C ASN A 103 -3.57 3.03 5.50
N PRO A 104 -3.80 4.35 5.50
CA PRO A 104 -3.11 5.27 6.41
C PRO A 104 -3.28 4.84 7.86
N SER A 105 -2.18 4.47 8.49
CA SER A 105 -2.13 4.00 9.88
C SER A 105 -0.85 4.48 10.56
N PRO A 106 -0.82 4.59 11.89
CA PRO A 106 0.40 4.93 12.60
C PRO A 106 1.48 3.86 12.36
N ILE A 107 2.65 4.30 11.93
CA ILE A 107 3.79 3.43 11.67
C ILE A 107 4.97 3.90 12.51
N ALA A 108 5.61 2.97 13.21
CA ALA A 108 6.84 3.23 13.95
C ALA A 108 7.97 2.34 13.44
N PHE A 109 9.08 2.94 13.09
CA PHE A 109 10.31 2.25 12.71
C PHE A 109 11.34 2.42 13.81
N ALA A 110 11.94 1.32 14.22
CA ALA A 110 13.03 1.31 15.18
C ALA A 110 14.25 0.62 14.57
N PHE A 111 15.34 1.33 14.48
CA PHE A 111 16.61 0.81 13.99
C PHE A 111 17.60 0.71 15.13
N PRO A 112 18.41 -0.38 15.21
CA PRO A 112 19.48 -0.45 16.18
C PRO A 112 20.53 0.62 15.86
N MET A 113 20.81 1.50 16.79
CA MET A 113 21.96 2.41 16.69
C MET A 113 23.22 1.64 17.06
N MET A 114 24.16 1.53 16.14
CA MET A 114 25.52 1.18 16.50
C MET A 114 26.12 2.37 17.25
N ALA A 115 26.26 2.25 18.56
CA ALA A 115 27.10 3.13 19.32
C ALA A 115 28.54 2.92 18.86
N THR A 116 29.05 3.81 18.02
CA THR A 116 30.47 3.86 17.71
C THR A 116 31.16 4.33 18.99
N SER A 117 31.68 3.41 19.78
CA SER A 117 32.60 3.77 20.87
C SER A 117 33.85 4.36 20.20
N ARG A 118 33.90 5.69 20.17
CA ARG A 118 35.19 6.37 19.93
C ARG A 118 36.02 6.10 21.15
N THR A 119 36.90 5.11 21.08
CA THR A 119 38.08 5.00 21.95
C THR A 119 39.00 6.14 21.55
N SER A 120 39.09 7.12 22.41
CA SER A 120 40.14 8.14 22.36
C SER A 120 41.47 7.54 22.73
#